data_bdb1c9d85b5d5961eb22cb950db778c4
#
_entry.id   bdb1c9d85b5d5961eb22cb950db778c4
#
_cell.length_a   1.000
_cell.length_b   1.000
_cell.length_c   1.000
_cell.angle_alpha   90.00
_cell.angle_beta   90.00
_cell.angle_gamma   90.00
#
_symmetry.space_group_name_H-M   'P 1'
#
loop_
_entity.id
_entity.type
_entity.pdbx_description
1 polymer ?
#
loop_
_entity_poly.entity_id
_entity_poly.type
_entity_poly.pdbx_seq_one_letter_code
_entity_poly.pdbx_strand_id
1 'polypeptide(L)'
;MTRSIALLTLTILALSAGARAATWTEGVQYSRIVPGQPTTVPKGKVEVLEVFSYGCPACNAFQPAVEKLRHALPANAQLTFLPAAFNPSEDWPMFQRAFLAAQALGIGERAHQAMYDAVWKTGELGITQPGTNRLKNPLPSIADAARVYARVAGVDAQQFVAMANSFAIDGKMRAADSQIVAMHVDSTPTLIVNGKYRVVRDELKDNDELIELVRYLVAKESGS
;
A
#
# COMPACT_ATOMS: atom_id res chain seq x y z
N MET A 1 -45.35 66.20 10.22
CA MET A 1 -44.75 65.10 11.01
C MET A 1 -44.32 63.99 10.04
N THR A 2 -43.09 64.09 9.59
CA THR A 2 -42.48 63.14 8.60
C THR A 2 -41.41 62.35 9.34
N ARG A 3 -41.63 61.02 9.50
CA ARG A 3 -40.66 60.09 10.11
C ARG A 3 -39.79 59.49 9.00
N SER A 4 -38.51 59.89 9.03
CA SER A 4 -37.45 59.25 8.19
C SER A 4 -37.02 57.93 8.81
N ILE A 5 -37.17 56.83 8.07
CA ILE A 5 -36.65 55.50 8.40
C ILE A 5 -35.28 55.34 7.73
N ALA A 6 -34.23 55.29 8.53
CA ALA A 6 -32.88 55.01 8.05
C ALA A 6 -32.70 53.49 7.92
N LEU A 7 -32.53 52.98 6.71
CA LEU A 7 -32.12 51.59 6.47
C LEU A 7 -30.61 51.45 6.73
N LEU A 8 -30.29 50.66 7.75
CA LEU A 8 -28.92 50.25 8.07
C LEU A 8 -28.60 49.01 7.22
N THR A 9 -27.82 49.15 6.16
CA THR A 9 -27.32 48.01 5.35
C THR A 9 -26.10 47.38 6.05
N LEU A 10 -26.29 46.20 6.64
CA LEU A 10 -25.23 45.40 7.25
C LEU A 10 -24.45 44.66 6.17
N THR A 11 -23.26 45.10 5.80
CA THR A 11 -22.38 44.41 4.83
C THR A 11 -21.65 43.29 5.55
N ILE A 12 -22.07 42.05 5.30
CA ILE A 12 -21.38 40.86 5.82
C ILE A 12 -20.15 40.63 4.91
N LEU A 13 -18.96 40.96 5.44
CA LEU A 13 -17.68 40.59 4.83
C LEU A 13 -17.45 39.10 5.08
N ALA A 14 -17.74 38.26 4.08
CA ALA A 14 -17.39 36.85 4.12
C ALA A 14 -15.86 36.72 4.00
N LEU A 15 -15.17 36.50 5.13
CA LEU A 15 -13.79 36.00 5.14
C LEU A 15 -13.80 34.59 4.57
N SER A 16 -13.54 34.46 3.26
CA SER A 16 -13.12 33.20 2.68
C SER A 16 -11.71 32.86 3.22
N ALA A 17 -11.64 32.05 4.27
CA ALA A 17 -10.41 31.39 4.65
C ALA A 17 -10.02 30.45 3.49
N GLY A 18 -9.22 30.95 2.55
CA GLY A 18 -8.64 30.13 1.50
C GLY A 18 -7.81 29.04 2.15
N ALA A 19 -8.29 27.79 2.07
CA ALA A 19 -7.47 26.63 2.43
C ALA A 19 -6.19 26.72 1.61
N ARG A 20 -5.08 27.01 2.27
CA ARG A 20 -3.76 27.05 1.63
C ARG A 20 -3.47 25.64 1.16
N ALA A 21 -3.55 25.37 -0.13
CA ALA A 21 -3.14 24.10 -0.70
C ALA A 21 -1.72 23.81 -0.25
N ALA A 22 -1.50 22.63 0.32
CA ALA A 22 -0.17 22.20 0.71
C ALA A 22 0.74 22.22 -0.53
N THR A 23 1.91 22.84 -0.40
CA THR A 23 2.87 22.94 -1.51
C THR A 23 3.84 21.78 -1.39
N TRP A 24 3.74 20.80 -2.29
CA TRP A 24 4.61 19.63 -2.36
C TRP A 24 5.79 19.88 -3.28
N THR A 25 7.00 19.58 -2.82
CA THR A 25 8.25 19.85 -3.56
C THR A 25 8.87 18.53 -4.00
N GLU A 26 9.11 18.38 -5.32
CA GLU A 26 9.87 17.26 -5.86
C GLU A 26 11.32 17.31 -5.34
N GLY A 27 11.84 16.16 -4.93
CA GLY A 27 13.14 16.06 -4.25
C GLY A 27 13.08 16.21 -2.74
N VAL A 28 11.90 16.58 -2.18
CA VAL A 28 11.67 16.67 -0.71
C VAL A 28 10.63 15.60 -0.31
N GLN A 29 9.33 15.88 -0.45
CA GLN A 29 8.28 14.94 -0.04
C GLN A 29 8.02 13.81 -1.04
N TYR A 30 8.44 13.96 -2.27
CA TYR A 30 8.42 12.89 -3.27
C TYR A 30 9.58 13.03 -4.25
N SER A 31 10.00 11.91 -4.83
CA SER A 31 11.04 11.86 -5.87
C SER A 31 10.50 11.25 -7.15
N ARG A 32 11.06 11.68 -8.30
CA ARG A 32 10.72 11.11 -9.60
C ARG A 32 11.51 9.83 -9.86
N ILE A 33 10.83 8.80 -10.39
CA ILE A 33 11.42 7.58 -10.92
C ILE A 33 11.68 7.78 -12.40
N VAL A 34 12.94 7.62 -12.84
CA VAL A 34 13.33 7.80 -14.24
C VAL A 34 14.17 6.60 -14.69
N PRO A 35 13.75 5.88 -15.76
CA PRO A 35 12.48 6.01 -16.46
C PRO A 35 11.29 5.59 -15.59
N GLY A 36 10.10 6.15 -15.85
CA GLY A 36 8.87 5.72 -15.19
C GLY A 36 8.59 4.24 -15.47
N GLN A 37 8.05 3.54 -14.48
CA GLN A 37 7.78 2.11 -14.56
C GLN A 37 6.34 1.84 -15.03
N PRO A 38 6.08 0.72 -15.71
CA PRO A 38 4.74 0.35 -16.14
C PRO A 38 3.84 0.10 -14.93
N THR A 39 2.56 0.39 -15.09
CA THR A 39 1.50 0.14 -14.10
C THR A 39 0.71 -1.11 -14.42
N THR A 40 0.05 -1.69 -13.42
CA THR A 40 -0.78 -2.91 -13.56
C THR A 40 -2.27 -2.60 -13.67
N VAL A 41 -2.67 -1.35 -13.52
CA VAL A 41 -4.06 -0.90 -13.57
C VAL A 41 -4.54 -0.67 -15.01
N PRO A 42 -5.87 -0.72 -15.27
CA PRO A 42 -6.42 -0.43 -16.59
C PRO A 42 -6.06 0.97 -17.09
N LYS A 43 -5.94 1.12 -18.43
CA LYS A 43 -5.71 2.42 -19.06
C LYS A 43 -6.75 3.45 -18.58
N GLY A 44 -6.28 4.63 -18.20
CA GLY A 44 -7.12 5.72 -17.67
C GLY A 44 -7.28 5.70 -16.15
N LYS A 45 -6.70 4.70 -15.47
CA LYS A 45 -6.56 4.69 -14.02
C LYS A 45 -5.16 5.12 -13.62
N VAL A 46 -5.04 5.79 -12.47
CA VAL A 46 -3.77 6.10 -11.82
C VAL A 46 -3.50 5.04 -10.76
N GLU A 47 -2.37 4.37 -10.87
CA GLU A 47 -1.95 3.38 -9.87
C GLU A 47 -1.38 4.06 -8.63
N VAL A 48 -1.82 3.62 -7.45
CA VAL A 48 -1.16 3.88 -6.17
C VAL A 48 -0.66 2.55 -5.66
N LEU A 49 0.64 2.30 -5.79
CA LEU A 49 1.26 1.04 -5.47
C LEU A 49 1.89 1.10 -4.08
N GLU A 50 1.55 0.16 -3.19
CA GLU A 50 2.29 -0.08 -1.96
C GLU A 50 3.30 -1.22 -2.17
N VAL A 51 4.59 -0.93 -1.95
CA VAL A 51 5.62 -1.96 -1.80
C VAL A 51 5.66 -2.35 -0.34
N PHE A 52 5.42 -3.64 -0.05
CA PHE A 52 5.16 -4.13 1.31
C PHE A 52 5.74 -5.53 1.57
N SER A 53 5.70 -5.97 2.83
CA SER A 53 5.83 -7.39 3.19
C SER A 53 4.92 -7.70 4.39
N TYR A 54 4.32 -8.90 4.42
CA TYR A 54 3.59 -9.36 5.59
C TYR A 54 4.51 -9.54 6.81
N GLY A 55 5.80 -9.82 6.58
CA GLY A 55 6.82 -9.91 7.64
C GLY A 55 7.30 -8.55 8.17
N CYS A 56 6.93 -7.43 7.54
CA CYS A 56 7.39 -6.09 7.92
C CYS A 56 6.53 -5.50 9.05
N PRO A 57 7.10 -5.22 10.26
CA PRO A 57 6.35 -4.62 11.35
C PRO A 57 5.83 -3.21 11.04
N ALA A 58 6.61 -2.42 10.29
CA ALA A 58 6.20 -1.09 9.87
C ALA A 58 5.02 -1.14 8.88
N CYS A 59 4.97 -2.15 7.99
CA CYS A 59 3.82 -2.37 7.09
C CYS A 59 2.56 -2.74 7.88
N ASN A 60 2.69 -3.62 8.88
CA ASN A 60 1.57 -3.95 9.76
C ASN A 60 1.03 -2.71 10.49
N ALA A 61 1.90 -1.90 11.06
CA ALA A 61 1.51 -0.64 11.71
C ALA A 61 0.91 0.39 10.74
N PHE A 62 1.21 0.27 9.44
CA PHE A 62 0.73 1.18 8.40
C PHE A 62 -0.67 0.80 7.87
N GLN A 63 -1.18 -0.42 8.11
CA GLN A 63 -2.47 -0.89 7.57
C GLN A 63 -3.66 0.06 7.83
N PRO A 64 -3.83 0.69 9.01
CA PRO A 64 -4.91 1.66 9.20
C PRO A 64 -4.81 2.87 8.25
N ALA A 65 -3.60 3.31 7.92
CA ALA A 65 -3.38 4.39 6.96
C ALA A 65 -3.66 3.95 5.51
N VAL A 66 -3.33 2.71 5.17
CA VAL A 66 -3.63 2.10 3.86
C VAL A 66 -5.14 2.05 3.64
N GLU A 67 -5.91 1.63 4.63
CA GLU A 67 -7.37 1.61 4.54
C GLU A 67 -7.97 3.02 4.44
N LYS A 68 -7.44 3.99 5.21
CA LYS A 68 -7.84 5.39 5.08
C LYS A 68 -7.51 5.94 3.70
N LEU A 69 -6.32 5.64 3.17
CA LEU A 69 -5.91 6.00 1.82
C LEU A 69 -6.85 5.39 0.78
N ARG A 70 -7.17 4.09 0.87
CA ARG A 70 -8.10 3.39 -0.04
C ARG A 70 -9.42 4.14 -0.18
N HIS A 71 -10.01 4.58 0.95
CA HIS A 71 -11.25 5.34 0.97
C HIS A 71 -11.12 6.79 0.48
N ALA A 72 -9.92 7.36 0.58
CA ALA A 72 -9.65 8.75 0.16
C ALA A 72 -9.28 8.89 -1.32
N LEU A 73 -8.96 7.78 -2.01
CA LEU A 73 -8.61 7.81 -3.43
C LEU A 73 -9.83 8.15 -4.30
N PRO A 74 -9.66 8.99 -5.34
CA PRO A 74 -10.72 9.27 -6.31
C PRO A 74 -11.01 8.03 -7.18
N ALA A 75 -12.18 8.02 -7.82
CA ALA A 75 -12.64 6.87 -8.60
C ALA A 75 -11.72 6.48 -9.77
N ASN A 76 -10.90 7.39 -10.26
CA ASN A 76 -9.91 7.15 -11.31
C ASN A 76 -8.55 6.68 -10.78
N ALA A 77 -8.39 6.46 -9.48
CA ALA A 77 -7.20 5.85 -8.88
C ALA A 77 -7.49 4.44 -8.38
N GLN A 78 -6.46 3.61 -8.30
CA GLN A 78 -6.55 2.25 -7.79
C GLN A 78 -5.33 1.92 -6.93
N LEU A 79 -5.57 1.46 -5.71
CA LEU A 79 -4.53 0.94 -4.82
C LEU A 79 -4.17 -0.48 -5.26
N THR A 80 -2.87 -0.73 -5.37
CA THR A 80 -2.29 -2.04 -5.72
C THR A 80 -1.14 -2.37 -4.78
N PHE A 81 -0.67 -3.62 -4.80
CA PHE A 81 0.34 -4.11 -3.87
C PHE A 81 1.44 -4.87 -4.60
N LEU A 82 2.69 -4.62 -4.20
CA LEU A 82 3.88 -5.32 -4.69
C LEU A 82 4.66 -5.90 -3.49
N PRO A 83 4.73 -7.23 -3.35
CA PRO A 83 5.40 -7.82 -2.20
C PRO A 83 6.91 -7.79 -2.36
N ALA A 84 7.63 -7.35 -1.33
CA ALA A 84 9.09 -7.33 -1.23
C ALA A 84 9.64 -8.52 -0.44
N ALA A 85 10.86 -8.95 -0.78
CA ALA A 85 11.59 -10.05 -0.15
C ALA A 85 12.92 -9.59 0.48
N PHE A 86 12.97 -8.40 1.11
CA PHE A 86 14.19 -7.78 1.59
C PHE A 86 14.89 -8.54 2.72
N ASN A 87 14.16 -9.31 3.52
CA ASN A 87 14.72 -10.04 4.63
C ASN A 87 14.49 -11.56 4.51
N PRO A 88 15.37 -12.28 3.80
CA PRO A 88 15.26 -13.74 3.64
C PRO A 88 15.36 -14.50 4.97
N SER A 89 16.10 -13.99 5.96
CA SER A 89 16.24 -14.62 7.27
C SER A 89 14.95 -14.59 8.11
N GLU A 90 14.02 -13.70 7.80
CA GLU A 90 12.70 -13.56 8.40
C GLU A 90 11.57 -14.08 7.49
N ASP A 91 11.93 -14.94 6.54
CA ASP A 91 10.98 -15.61 5.64
C ASP A 91 10.15 -14.70 4.71
N TRP A 92 10.63 -13.47 4.44
CA TRP A 92 9.96 -12.57 3.53
C TRP A 92 9.74 -13.14 2.12
N PRO A 93 10.66 -13.95 1.54
CA PRO A 93 10.40 -14.62 0.26
C PRO A 93 9.21 -15.58 0.29
N MET A 94 8.93 -16.26 1.41
CA MET A 94 7.73 -17.10 1.55
C MET A 94 6.46 -16.24 1.52
N PHE A 95 6.44 -15.10 2.23
CA PHE A 95 5.32 -14.17 2.21
C PHE A 95 5.11 -13.53 0.82
N GLN A 96 6.19 -13.19 0.10
CA GLN A 96 6.13 -12.71 -1.28
C GLN A 96 5.47 -13.77 -2.18
N ARG A 97 5.94 -15.01 -2.12
CA ARG A 97 5.41 -16.16 -2.86
C ARG A 97 3.93 -16.38 -2.56
N ALA A 98 3.55 -16.37 -1.29
CA ALA A 98 2.17 -16.56 -0.86
C ALA A 98 1.24 -15.47 -1.41
N PHE A 99 1.64 -14.20 -1.36
CA PHE A 99 0.84 -13.10 -1.91
C PHE A 99 0.69 -13.22 -3.43
N LEU A 100 1.76 -13.51 -4.17
CA LEU A 100 1.72 -13.64 -5.63
C LEU A 100 0.86 -14.82 -6.08
N ALA A 101 0.88 -15.92 -5.33
CA ALA A 101 -0.02 -17.05 -5.56
C ALA A 101 -1.49 -16.67 -5.31
N ALA A 102 -1.76 -15.95 -4.22
CA ALA A 102 -3.10 -15.45 -3.91
C ALA A 102 -3.62 -14.47 -4.97
N GLN A 103 -2.77 -13.59 -5.49
CA GLN A 103 -3.12 -12.72 -6.63
C GLN A 103 -3.45 -13.54 -7.89
N ALA A 104 -2.65 -14.56 -8.20
CA ALA A 104 -2.88 -15.40 -9.36
C ALA A 104 -4.20 -16.20 -9.27
N LEU A 105 -4.65 -16.49 -8.05
CA LEU A 105 -5.94 -17.15 -7.76
C LEU A 105 -7.09 -16.14 -7.56
N GLY A 106 -6.86 -14.84 -7.73
CA GLY A 106 -7.89 -13.79 -7.59
C GLY A 106 -8.40 -13.57 -6.16
N ILE A 107 -7.62 -13.97 -5.15
CA ILE A 107 -8.00 -13.89 -3.72
C ILE A 107 -7.12 -12.95 -2.90
N GLY A 108 -6.10 -12.33 -3.51
CA GLY A 108 -5.08 -11.55 -2.81
C GLY A 108 -5.65 -10.42 -1.96
N GLU A 109 -6.47 -9.54 -2.53
CA GLU A 109 -7.06 -8.42 -1.78
C GLU A 109 -7.99 -8.87 -0.66
N ARG A 110 -8.86 -9.86 -0.92
CA ARG A 110 -9.82 -10.37 0.06
C ARG A 110 -9.14 -10.97 1.29
N ALA A 111 -7.96 -11.54 1.14
CA ALA A 111 -7.21 -12.18 2.21
C ALA A 111 -6.12 -11.27 2.82
N HIS A 112 -5.90 -10.07 2.29
CA HIS A 112 -4.74 -9.24 2.63
C HIS A 112 -4.66 -8.92 4.13
N GLN A 113 -5.74 -8.39 4.72
CA GLN A 113 -5.81 -8.10 6.15
C GLN A 113 -5.68 -9.36 7.01
N ALA A 114 -6.31 -10.46 6.60
CA ALA A 114 -6.25 -11.71 7.35
C ALA A 114 -4.83 -12.32 7.38
N MET A 115 -4.02 -12.08 6.36
CA MET A 115 -2.61 -12.46 6.36
C MET A 115 -1.80 -11.63 7.36
N TYR A 116 -2.01 -10.32 7.46
CA TYR A 116 -1.41 -9.51 8.52
C TYR A 116 -1.86 -9.98 9.90
N ASP A 117 -3.15 -10.25 10.08
CA ASP A 117 -3.68 -10.78 11.34
C ASP A 117 -3.03 -12.13 11.72
N ALA A 118 -2.81 -13.02 10.74
CA ALA A 118 -2.16 -14.30 10.96
C ALA A 118 -0.68 -14.16 11.39
N VAL A 119 0.01 -13.15 10.89
CA VAL A 119 1.41 -12.89 11.29
C VAL A 119 1.48 -12.19 12.64
N TRP A 120 0.71 -11.10 12.84
CA TRP A 120 0.95 -10.14 13.92
C TRP A 120 -0.04 -10.23 15.08
N LYS A 121 -1.27 -10.70 14.82
CA LYS A 121 -2.33 -10.72 15.83
C LYS A 121 -2.53 -12.11 16.44
N THR A 122 -2.68 -13.14 15.60
CA THR A 122 -2.85 -14.52 16.08
C THR A 122 -1.53 -15.26 16.23
N GLY A 123 -0.48 -14.83 15.53
CA GLY A 123 0.83 -15.48 15.51
C GLY A 123 0.86 -16.81 14.75
N GLU A 124 -0.22 -17.18 14.06
CA GLU A 124 -0.30 -18.42 13.26
C GLU A 124 0.83 -18.49 12.21
N LEU A 125 1.09 -17.37 11.53
CA LEU A 125 2.21 -17.18 10.61
C LEU A 125 3.32 -16.30 11.20
N GLY A 126 3.29 -16.03 12.50
CA GLY A 126 4.34 -15.25 13.16
C GLY A 126 5.70 -15.95 13.05
N ILE A 127 6.73 -15.19 12.73
CA ILE A 127 8.10 -15.69 12.52
C ILE A 127 8.90 -15.80 13.82
N THR A 128 8.46 -15.17 14.91
CA THR A 128 9.12 -15.22 16.22
C THR A 128 8.38 -16.11 17.20
N GLN A 129 9.11 -16.63 18.17
CA GLN A 129 8.54 -17.36 19.30
C GLN A 129 7.74 -16.37 20.18
N PRO A 130 6.56 -16.77 20.70
CA PRO A 130 5.71 -15.87 21.47
C PRO A 130 6.47 -15.22 22.64
N GLY A 131 6.33 -13.89 22.76
CA GLY A 131 6.94 -13.11 23.83
C GLY A 131 8.47 -12.93 23.72
N THR A 132 9.08 -13.28 22.59
CA THR A 132 10.52 -13.17 22.38
C THR A 132 10.85 -12.58 21.00
N ASN A 133 12.12 -12.16 20.81
CA ASN A 133 12.66 -11.78 19.49
C ASN A 133 13.37 -12.93 18.78
N ARG A 134 13.25 -14.17 19.28
CA ARG A 134 13.90 -15.35 18.68
C ARG A 134 13.02 -15.88 17.55
N LEU A 135 13.65 -16.14 16.41
CA LEU A 135 12.96 -16.77 15.29
C LEU A 135 12.46 -18.17 15.66
N LYS A 136 11.33 -18.55 15.10
CA LYS A 136 10.85 -19.94 15.15
C LYS A 136 11.79 -20.85 14.36
N ASN A 137 11.83 -22.09 14.72
CA ASN A 137 12.48 -23.15 13.95
C ASN A 137 11.62 -24.42 14.01
N PRO A 138 10.98 -24.82 12.90
CA PRO A 138 11.01 -24.16 11.58
C PRO A 138 10.22 -22.83 11.54
N LEU A 139 10.55 -21.99 10.56
CA LEU A 139 9.73 -20.83 10.16
C LEU A 139 8.42 -21.30 9.50
N PRO A 140 7.37 -20.44 9.41
CA PRO A 140 6.13 -20.76 8.70
C PRO A 140 6.41 -21.15 7.24
N SER A 141 5.65 -22.09 6.71
CA SER A 141 5.78 -22.59 5.34
C SER A 141 4.65 -22.11 4.43
N ILE A 142 4.79 -22.33 3.12
CA ILE A 142 3.70 -22.14 2.15
C ILE A 142 2.46 -22.96 2.52
N ALA A 143 2.63 -24.16 3.11
CA ALA A 143 1.50 -24.97 3.56
C ALA A 143 0.76 -24.31 4.74
N ASP A 144 1.48 -23.61 5.62
CA ASP A 144 0.88 -22.84 6.71
C ASP A 144 0.08 -21.66 6.15
N ALA A 145 0.67 -20.90 5.22
CA ALA A 145 -0.03 -19.81 4.53
C ALA A 145 -1.27 -20.32 3.78
N ALA A 146 -1.17 -21.46 3.10
CA ALA A 146 -2.30 -22.08 2.38
C ALA A 146 -3.49 -22.36 3.30
N ARG A 147 -3.25 -22.79 4.56
CA ARG A 147 -4.34 -22.99 5.53
C ARG A 147 -5.07 -21.68 5.87
N VAL A 148 -4.34 -20.58 6.00
CA VAL A 148 -4.95 -19.27 6.23
C VAL A 148 -5.79 -18.86 5.02
N TYR A 149 -5.24 -18.94 3.80
CA TYR A 149 -5.98 -18.60 2.58
C TYR A 149 -7.20 -19.51 2.36
N ALA A 150 -7.11 -20.80 2.63
CA ALA A 150 -8.24 -21.73 2.57
C ALA A 150 -9.38 -21.30 3.50
N ARG A 151 -9.05 -20.98 4.75
CA ARG A 151 -10.02 -20.56 5.77
C ARG A 151 -10.71 -19.24 5.41
N VAL A 152 -9.97 -18.22 4.91
CA VAL A 152 -10.51 -16.87 4.72
C VAL A 152 -11.04 -16.61 3.33
N ALA A 153 -10.57 -17.33 2.33
CA ALA A 153 -10.93 -17.13 0.93
C ALA A 153 -11.59 -18.36 0.27
N GLY A 154 -11.68 -19.49 0.98
CA GLY A 154 -12.35 -20.69 0.46
C GLY A 154 -11.60 -21.40 -0.67
N VAL A 155 -10.29 -21.12 -0.85
CA VAL A 155 -9.47 -21.83 -1.84
C VAL A 155 -9.03 -23.18 -1.29
N ASP A 156 -8.91 -24.18 -2.17
CA ASP A 156 -8.32 -25.45 -1.79
C ASP A 156 -6.84 -25.29 -1.43
N ALA A 157 -6.43 -25.78 -0.24
CA ALA A 157 -5.08 -25.60 0.27
C ALA A 157 -4.02 -26.30 -0.60
N GLN A 158 -4.32 -27.46 -1.18
CA GLN A 158 -3.39 -28.18 -2.04
C GLN A 158 -3.21 -27.45 -3.38
N GLN A 159 -4.32 -26.94 -3.93
CA GLN A 159 -4.30 -26.13 -5.13
C GLN A 159 -3.49 -24.83 -4.90
N PHE A 160 -3.64 -24.19 -3.73
CA PHE A 160 -2.85 -23.02 -3.37
C PHE A 160 -1.35 -23.35 -3.32
N VAL A 161 -0.96 -24.44 -2.64
CA VAL A 161 0.45 -24.89 -2.57
C VAL A 161 1.00 -25.19 -3.96
N ALA A 162 0.24 -25.87 -4.81
CA ALA A 162 0.64 -26.17 -6.18
C ALA A 162 0.85 -24.88 -7.00
N MET A 163 -0.06 -23.90 -6.88
CA MET A 163 0.10 -22.58 -7.52
C MET A 163 1.35 -21.88 -7.00
N ALA A 164 1.52 -21.80 -5.69
CA ALA A 164 2.64 -21.12 -5.06
C ALA A 164 4.00 -21.69 -5.48
N ASN A 165 4.09 -23.00 -5.68
CA ASN A 165 5.32 -23.69 -6.11
C ASN A 165 5.47 -23.80 -7.63
N SER A 166 4.62 -23.13 -8.41
CA SER A 166 4.70 -23.17 -9.86
C SER A 166 5.82 -22.28 -10.41
N PHE A 167 6.36 -22.66 -11.57
CA PHE A 167 7.32 -21.85 -12.33
C PHE A 167 6.78 -20.45 -12.66
N ALA A 168 5.47 -20.32 -12.85
CA ALA A 168 4.82 -19.02 -13.09
C ALA A 168 4.99 -18.07 -11.90
N ILE A 169 4.86 -18.56 -10.66
CA ILE A 169 5.08 -17.75 -9.46
C ILE A 169 6.57 -17.41 -9.28
N ASP A 170 7.49 -18.34 -9.59
CA ASP A 170 8.93 -18.02 -9.60
C ASP A 170 9.26 -16.88 -10.57
N GLY A 171 8.62 -16.88 -11.74
CA GLY A 171 8.73 -15.79 -12.71
C GLY A 171 8.20 -14.45 -12.16
N LYS A 172 7.04 -14.49 -11.47
CA LYS A 172 6.45 -13.29 -10.84
C LYS A 172 7.30 -12.75 -9.68
N MET A 173 7.93 -13.61 -8.88
CA MET A 173 8.85 -13.18 -7.81
C MET A 173 10.04 -12.40 -8.40
N ARG A 174 10.71 -12.97 -9.42
CA ARG A 174 11.82 -12.28 -10.10
C ARG A 174 11.38 -10.96 -10.74
N ALA A 175 10.19 -10.91 -11.33
CA ALA A 175 9.65 -9.68 -11.90
C ALA A 175 9.37 -8.62 -10.82
N ALA A 176 8.81 -9.02 -9.68
CA ALA A 176 8.58 -8.14 -8.53
C ALA A 176 9.90 -7.55 -8.01
N ASP A 177 10.91 -8.39 -7.80
CA ASP A 177 12.23 -7.94 -7.33
C ASP A 177 12.88 -6.97 -8.33
N SER A 178 12.81 -7.27 -9.64
CA SER A 178 13.31 -6.38 -10.68
C SER A 178 12.58 -5.03 -10.72
N GLN A 179 11.27 -5.03 -10.54
CA GLN A 179 10.45 -3.82 -10.50
C GLN A 179 10.79 -2.97 -9.26
N ILE A 180 10.96 -3.59 -8.10
CA ILE A 180 11.36 -2.92 -6.85
C ILE A 180 12.70 -2.20 -7.04
N VAL A 181 13.70 -2.88 -7.64
CA VAL A 181 15.00 -2.29 -7.95
C VAL A 181 14.87 -1.12 -8.95
N ALA A 182 14.09 -1.30 -10.02
CA ALA A 182 13.88 -0.27 -11.04
C ALA A 182 13.16 0.99 -10.49
N MET A 183 12.37 0.84 -9.43
CA MET A 183 11.72 1.95 -8.72
C MET A 183 12.59 2.57 -7.61
N HIS A 184 13.82 2.08 -7.41
CA HIS A 184 14.73 2.50 -6.34
C HIS A 184 14.10 2.38 -4.94
N VAL A 185 13.35 1.30 -4.70
CA VAL A 185 12.75 1.01 -3.39
C VAL A 185 13.69 0.13 -2.59
N ASP A 186 14.06 0.58 -1.41
CA ASP A 186 14.99 -0.06 -0.48
C ASP A 186 14.38 -0.37 0.89
N SER A 187 13.14 0.05 1.11
CA SER A 187 12.45 -0.10 2.40
C SER A 187 10.94 -0.27 2.20
N THR A 188 10.27 -0.82 3.22
CA THR A 188 8.82 -1.00 3.26
C THR A 188 8.23 -0.43 4.56
N PRO A 189 7.02 0.13 4.53
CA PRO A 189 6.18 0.35 3.36
C PRO A 189 6.67 1.54 2.52
N THR A 190 6.61 1.43 1.19
CA THR A 190 6.88 2.55 0.27
C THR A 190 5.70 2.70 -0.69
N LEU A 191 5.23 3.95 -0.90
CA LEU A 191 4.18 4.26 -1.86
C LEU A 191 4.77 4.83 -3.16
N ILE A 192 4.26 4.31 -4.30
CA ILE A 192 4.60 4.77 -5.64
C ILE A 192 3.31 5.20 -6.35
N VAL A 193 3.30 6.38 -6.96
CA VAL A 193 2.16 6.86 -7.74
C VAL A 193 2.49 6.78 -9.23
N ASN A 194 1.65 6.04 -9.95
CA ASN A 194 1.66 5.86 -11.41
C ASN A 194 3.01 5.38 -11.99
N GLY A 195 3.78 4.62 -11.21
CA GLY A 195 5.12 4.17 -11.59
C GLY A 195 6.15 5.30 -11.74
N LYS A 196 5.80 6.54 -11.38
CA LYS A 196 6.59 7.75 -11.63
C LYS A 196 7.06 8.48 -10.38
N TYR A 197 6.32 8.42 -9.30
CA TYR A 197 6.63 9.20 -8.09
C TYR A 197 6.72 8.30 -6.88
N ARG A 198 7.87 8.29 -6.22
CA ARG A 198 8.08 7.64 -4.92
C ARG A 198 7.85 8.66 -3.82
N VAL A 199 6.96 8.33 -2.87
CA VAL A 199 6.70 9.14 -1.68
C VAL A 199 7.86 9.01 -0.68
N VAL A 200 8.33 10.13 -0.13
CA VAL A 200 9.37 10.19 0.91
C VAL A 200 8.68 10.44 2.25
N ARG A 201 8.43 9.37 3.00
CA ARG A 201 7.62 9.41 4.22
C ARG A 201 8.23 10.21 5.37
N ASP A 202 9.55 10.18 5.51
CA ASP A 202 10.28 10.83 6.60
C ASP A 202 10.17 12.36 6.55
N GLU A 203 9.76 12.90 5.39
CA GLU A 203 9.51 14.34 5.19
C GLU A 203 8.03 14.74 5.43
N LEU A 204 7.20 13.82 5.94
CA LEU A 204 5.80 14.04 6.23
C LEU A 204 5.54 13.95 7.73
N LYS A 205 4.65 14.79 8.25
CA LYS A 205 4.33 14.85 9.67
C LYS A 205 3.57 13.64 10.15
N ASP A 206 2.61 13.19 9.33
CA ASP A 206 1.69 12.11 9.69
C ASP A 206 1.09 11.43 8.44
N ASN A 207 0.21 10.47 8.68
CA ASN A 207 -0.48 9.75 7.61
C ASN A 207 -1.55 10.58 6.88
N ASP A 208 -2.06 11.65 7.46
CA ASP A 208 -3.02 12.53 6.79
C ASP A 208 -2.31 13.37 5.73
N GLU A 209 -1.15 13.91 6.05
CA GLU A 209 -0.29 14.60 5.10
C GLU A 209 0.18 13.68 3.97
N LEU A 210 0.47 12.42 4.27
CA LEU A 210 0.78 11.39 3.26
C LEU A 210 -0.40 11.17 2.30
N ILE A 211 -1.62 11.05 2.82
CA ILE A 211 -2.83 10.86 1.99
C ILE A 211 -3.06 12.08 1.10
N GLU A 212 -2.87 13.29 1.63
CA GLU A 212 -2.97 14.53 0.85
C GLU A 212 -1.94 14.59 -0.29
N LEU A 213 -0.68 14.23 -0.01
CA LEU A 213 0.36 14.14 -1.04
C LEU A 213 0.02 13.11 -2.12
N VAL A 214 -0.42 11.91 -1.75
CA VAL A 214 -0.82 10.89 -2.73
C VAL A 214 -1.97 11.39 -3.60
N ARG A 215 -2.98 12.03 -3.02
CA ARG A 215 -4.10 12.62 -3.78
C ARG A 215 -3.62 13.72 -4.73
N TYR A 216 -2.69 14.56 -4.29
CA TYR A 216 -2.06 15.57 -5.15
C TYR A 216 -1.35 14.93 -6.35
N LEU A 217 -0.54 13.88 -6.12
CA LEU A 217 0.17 13.18 -7.19
C LEU A 217 -0.80 12.46 -8.15
N VAL A 218 -1.88 11.88 -7.63
CA VAL A 218 -2.95 11.30 -8.46
C VAL A 218 -3.60 12.36 -9.33
N ALA A 219 -3.94 13.53 -8.78
CA ALA A 219 -4.53 14.63 -9.54
C ALA A 219 -3.56 15.16 -10.62
N LYS A 220 -2.27 15.24 -10.31
CA LYS A 220 -1.21 15.63 -11.26
C LYS A 220 -1.12 14.68 -12.45
N GLU A 221 -1.30 13.37 -12.25
CA GLU A 221 -1.29 12.37 -13.33
C GLU A 221 -2.62 12.32 -14.12
N SER A 222 -3.72 12.76 -13.51
CA SER A 222 -5.05 12.76 -14.15
C SER A 222 -5.29 13.97 -15.03
N GLY A 223 -4.57 15.07 -14.83
CA GLY A 223 -4.70 16.33 -15.59
C GLY A 223 -3.75 16.45 -16.78
N SER A 224 -3.04 15.38 -17.08
CA SER A 224 -2.04 15.30 -18.15
C SER A 224 -2.65 14.76 -19.44
#